data_2701f72a28866804a89740fa9c84be11
#
_entry.id   2701f72a28866804a89740fa9c84be11
#
_cell.length_a   1.000
_cell.length_b   1.000
_cell.length_c   1.000
_cell.angle_alpha   90.00
_cell.angle_beta   90.00
_cell.angle_gamma   90.00
#
_symmetry.space_group_name_H-M   'P 1'
#
loop_
_entity.id
_entity.type
_entity.pdbx_description
1 polymer ?
#
loop_
_entity_poly.entity_id
_entity_poly.type
_entity_poly.pdbx_seq_one_letter_code
_entity_poly.pdbx_strand_id
1 'polypeptide(L)'
;MKYLLPFLLLLAVPSHGQRLKRLITYYDSTKVHQHEVYTALVAADTVPQGSYKRFYRNGKLEQQTSFRQGKRDSAYVEFHSSGTRRLEATYVDGVRQGPFTTYYDDGKPAQTGFFVDDEPNGELTYFHPDGSIRLKTTLVKGQPNGALRAVYPDGKVQAEVNYDNGQPNGAVKFYYPNGVVQSEGTFTRGLLSGPYITRYPNNQIEVEVLADKNGRGRYRSYYQSGKLQTESTYAPAPLAQRPVKNPLGDDLTKRVMPPTGTTALDGPATSYFESGQVKSKLTYRNGTPTDKGVEYFVSGNPREETDYGNSGRDRKIVRYQDVAGKLVQAEEQFKNNRPAGTWRDYFPNGKAVREAATYGPSGRLVGDRITYFENGQVQTRQPYLNGFLGGVGQEYFPSGKLRKETSYVRSQIQGAFKEYREDGTTAVSGLYRNSRQSGVWTYYKEDGTAVDRTVTYRNGQPVTDPIRQPKAKPRPPLKRK
;
A
#
# COMPACT_ATOMS: atom_id res chain seq x y z
N MET A 1 -36.36 -63.50 44.96
CA MET A 1 -35.00 -64.01 44.96
C MET A 1 -34.05 -62.88 44.57
N LYS A 2 -33.29 -62.38 45.54
CA LYS A 2 -32.29 -61.32 45.37
C LYS A 2 -30.96 -61.98 45.06
N TYR A 3 -30.36 -61.70 43.91
CA TYR A 3 -28.98 -62.09 43.64
C TYR A 3 -28.10 -60.85 43.93
N LEU A 4 -27.31 -60.96 45.01
CA LEU A 4 -26.16 -60.05 45.27
C LEU A 4 -25.01 -60.55 44.38
N LEU A 5 -24.53 -59.68 43.49
CA LEU A 5 -23.24 -59.78 42.85
C LEU A 5 -22.16 -59.27 43.81
N PRO A 6 -21.07 -59.98 44.06
CA PRO A 6 -19.97 -59.46 44.84
C PRO A 6 -19.17 -58.38 44.02
N PHE A 7 -19.04 -57.20 44.58
CA PHE A 7 -18.16 -56.16 44.10
C PHE A 7 -16.71 -56.61 44.37
N LEU A 8 -16.04 -57.02 43.30
CA LEU A 8 -14.62 -57.38 43.39
C LEU A 8 -13.81 -56.08 43.41
N LEU A 9 -13.38 -55.65 44.61
CA LEU A 9 -12.45 -54.53 44.80
C LEU A 9 -11.08 -55.04 44.31
N LEU A 10 -10.72 -54.73 43.06
CA LEU A 10 -9.35 -54.89 42.56
C LEU A 10 -8.49 -53.83 43.27
N LEU A 11 -7.90 -54.21 44.40
CA LEU A 11 -6.76 -53.52 44.96
C LEU A 11 -5.61 -53.62 43.93
N ALA A 12 -5.34 -52.55 43.21
CA ALA A 12 -4.15 -52.44 42.40
C ALA A 12 -2.93 -52.52 43.33
N VAL A 13 -2.32 -53.68 43.38
CA VAL A 13 -1.03 -53.85 44.06
C VAL A 13 -0.01 -53.02 43.27
N PRO A 14 0.72 -52.08 43.91
CA PRO A 14 1.76 -51.37 43.19
C PRO A 14 2.82 -52.35 42.75
N SER A 15 3.06 -52.44 41.44
CA SER A 15 4.10 -53.30 40.86
C SER A 15 5.46 -52.94 41.49
N HIS A 16 6.11 -53.90 42.02
CA HIS A 16 7.44 -53.81 42.65
C HIS A 16 8.44 -53.23 41.62
N GLY A 17 8.80 -51.94 41.74
CA GLY A 17 9.86 -51.38 40.91
C GLY A 17 9.80 -49.85 40.70
N GLN A 18 8.64 -49.21 40.83
CA GLN A 18 8.54 -47.76 40.67
C GLN A 18 8.94 -47.04 41.96
N ARG A 19 9.98 -46.18 41.89
CA ARG A 19 10.41 -45.34 43.01
C ARG A 19 10.26 -43.88 42.67
N LEU A 20 9.62 -43.14 43.55
CA LEU A 20 9.57 -41.68 43.46
C LEU A 20 10.97 -41.12 43.74
N LYS A 21 11.55 -40.43 42.78
CA LYS A 21 12.87 -39.77 42.88
C LYS A 21 12.77 -38.29 42.59
N ARG A 22 13.57 -37.49 43.28
CA ARG A 22 13.82 -36.09 42.94
C ARG A 22 14.93 -36.05 41.90
N LEU A 23 14.66 -35.40 40.75
CA LEU A 23 15.58 -35.25 39.65
C LEU A 23 15.93 -33.76 39.52
N ILE A 24 17.18 -33.48 39.10
CA ILE A 24 17.68 -32.15 38.88
C ILE A 24 18.37 -32.15 37.53
N THR A 25 17.97 -31.24 36.65
CA THR A 25 18.71 -30.92 35.41
C THR A 25 19.44 -29.59 35.57
N TYR A 26 20.46 -29.38 34.75
CA TYR A 26 21.30 -28.21 34.79
C TYR A 26 21.43 -27.60 33.41
N TYR A 27 21.69 -26.30 33.33
CA TYR A 27 21.94 -25.60 32.06
C TYR A 27 23.27 -25.99 31.41
N ASP A 28 24.24 -26.46 32.21
CA ASP A 28 25.58 -26.77 31.77
C ASP A 28 26.18 -27.96 32.51
N SER A 29 27.27 -28.48 32.01
CA SER A 29 27.99 -29.63 32.58
C SER A 29 28.65 -29.34 33.92
N THR A 30 28.85 -28.09 34.29
CA THR A 30 29.45 -27.68 35.57
C THR A 30 28.49 -27.83 36.75
N LYS A 31 27.20 -28.03 36.48
CA LYS A 31 26.12 -28.23 37.45
C LYS A 31 25.98 -27.06 38.46
N VAL A 32 26.36 -25.86 38.02
CA VAL A 32 26.25 -24.64 38.85
C VAL A 32 24.83 -24.07 38.79
N HIS A 33 24.24 -24.02 37.58
CA HIS A 33 22.94 -23.44 37.36
C HIS A 33 21.88 -24.50 37.14
N GLN A 34 21.01 -24.69 38.13
CA GLN A 34 19.86 -25.63 38.02
C GLN A 34 18.92 -25.11 36.93
N HIS A 35 18.43 -26.04 36.07
CA HIS A 35 17.39 -25.74 35.07
C HIS A 35 16.04 -26.26 35.57
N GLU A 36 15.93 -27.53 35.91
CA GLU A 36 14.70 -28.11 36.42
C GLU A 36 14.94 -28.91 37.68
N VAL A 37 13.98 -28.86 38.61
CA VAL A 37 13.94 -29.68 39.80
C VAL A 37 12.53 -30.28 39.88
N TYR A 38 12.42 -31.59 39.79
CA TYR A 38 11.12 -32.26 39.80
C TYR A 38 11.17 -33.64 40.46
N THR A 39 10.01 -34.12 40.87
CA THR A 39 9.83 -35.49 41.28
C THR A 39 9.24 -36.34 40.16
N ALA A 40 9.67 -37.59 40.04
CA ALA A 40 9.19 -38.51 39.03
C ALA A 40 9.19 -39.95 39.55
N LEU A 41 8.28 -40.73 39.00
CA LEU A 41 8.34 -42.20 39.09
C LEU A 41 9.37 -42.69 38.07
N VAL A 42 10.39 -43.37 38.56
CA VAL A 42 11.48 -43.91 37.72
C VAL A 42 11.36 -45.41 37.66
N ALA A 43 11.13 -45.92 36.45
CA ALA A 43 11.13 -47.34 36.09
C ALA A 43 11.86 -47.50 34.73
N ALA A 44 11.32 -48.23 33.78
CA ALA A 44 11.81 -48.24 32.39
C ALA A 44 11.67 -46.82 31.76
N ASP A 45 10.58 -46.13 32.05
CA ASP A 45 10.34 -44.71 31.67
C ASP A 45 10.31 -43.81 32.89
N THR A 46 10.68 -42.56 32.73
CA THR A 46 10.63 -41.52 33.76
C THR A 46 9.37 -40.67 33.58
N VAL A 47 8.40 -40.81 34.49
CA VAL A 47 7.12 -40.11 34.43
C VAL A 47 7.07 -39.05 35.54
N PRO A 48 6.94 -37.78 35.22
CA PRO A 48 6.79 -36.71 36.23
C PRO A 48 5.61 -36.95 37.16
N GLN A 49 5.87 -36.84 38.46
CA GLN A 49 4.88 -37.12 39.51
C GLN A 49 5.16 -36.23 40.72
N GLY A 50 4.22 -35.32 41.07
CA GLY A 50 4.37 -34.36 42.16
C GLY A 50 5.03 -33.05 41.71
N SER A 51 5.80 -32.44 42.60
CA SER A 51 6.33 -31.06 42.42
C SER A 51 7.29 -30.93 41.24
N TYR A 52 7.14 -29.89 40.47
CA TYR A 52 8.01 -29.46 39.39
C TYR A 52 8.34 -27.98 39.50
N LYS A 53 9.63 -27.61 39.34
CA LYS A 53 10.13 -26.23 39.30
C LYS A 53 11.13 -26.11 38.15
N ARG A 54 11.01 -25.02 37.36
CA ARG A 54 11.98 -24.63 36.35
C ARG A 54 12.54 -23.24 36.73
N PHE A 55 13.80 -23.04 36.47
CA PHE A 55 14.51 -21.83 36.85
C PHE A 55 15.10 -21.17 35.61
N TYR A 56 15.17 -19.87 35.63
CA TYR A 56 15.99 -19.09 34.69
C TYR A 56 17.48 -19.32 34.94
N ARG A 57 18.33 -19.01 33.97
CA ARG A 57 19.79 -19.13 34.11
C ARG A 57 20.35 -18.24 35.23
N ASN A 58 19.66 -17.16 35.60
CA ASN A 58 20.02 -16.30 36.73
C ASN A 58 19.63 -16.91 38.10
N GLY A 59 19.13 -18.14 38.12
CA GLY A 59 18.76 -18.86 39.34
C GLY A 59 17.36 -18.51 39.89
N LYS A 60 16.65 -17.52 39.31
CA LYS A 60 15.28 -17.19 39.71
C LYS A 60 14.31 -18.21 39.18
N LEU A 61 13.22 -18.43 39.92
CA LEU A 61 12.14 -19.34 39.53
C LEU A 61 11.47 -18.82 38.26
N GLU A 62 11.33 -19.66 37.24
CA GLU A 62 10.63 -19.39 35.98
C GLU A 62 9.23 -19.98 35.99
N GLN A 63 9.09 -21.22 36.51
CA GLN A 63 7.84 -21.94 36.49
C GLN A 63 7.74 -22.87 37.72
N GLN A 64 6.53 -22.98 38.27
CA GLN A 64 6.21 -23.94 39.31
C GLN A 64 4.85 -24.59 39.00
N THR A 65 4.77 -25.91 39.14
CA THR A 65 3.53 -26.69 38.99
C THR A 65 3.65 -28.04 39.66
N SER A 66 2.62 -28.86 39.58
CA SER A 66 2.65 -30.26 39.95
C SER A 66 2.21 -31.14 38.78
N PHE A 67 2.68 -32.39 38.81
CA PHE A 67 2.30 -33.42 37.85
C PHE A 67 1.64 -34.59 38.55
N ARG A 68 0.63 -35.16 37.88
CA ARG A 68 0.02 -36.42 38.21
C ARG A 68 0.06 -37.32 36.98
N GLN A 69 0.72 -38.49 37.10
CA GLN A 69 0.88 -39.42 35.97
C GLN A 69 1.40 -38.76 34.67
N GLY A 70 2.39 -37.89 34.78
CA GLY A 70 2.98 -37.18 33.65
C GLY A 70 2.21 -36.00 33.10
N LYS A 71 1.01 -35.75 33.61
CA LYS A 71 0.18 -34.59 33.22
C LYS A 71 0.25 -33.47 34.26
N ARG A 72 0.23 -32.20 33.84
CA ARG A 72 0.08 -31.08 34.78
C ARG A 72 -1.24 -31.21 35.53
N ASP A 73 -1.19 -31.10 36.83
CA ASP A 73 -2.37 -31.19 37.69
C ASP A 73 -2.21 -30.27 38.89
N SER A 74 -3.20 -29.42 39.17
CA SER A 74 -3.16 -28.38 40.22
C SER A 74 -2.68 -27.02 39.73
N ALA A 75 -2.22 -26.17 40.64
CA ALA A 75 -1.77 -24.81 40.37
C ALA A 75 -0.54 -24.77 39.44
N TYR A 76 -0.54 -23.84 38.54
CA TYR A 76 0.55 -23.51 37.65
C TYR A 76 0.89 -22.03 37.81
N VAL A 77 2.14 -21.72 38.07
CA VAL A 77 2.63 -20.35 38.22
C VAL A 77 3.86 -20.17 37.35
N GLU A 78 3.86 -19.12 36.54
CA GLU A 78 5.03 -18.60 35.83
C GLU A 78 5.48 -17.26 36.43
N PHE A 79 6.77 -17.01 36.31
CA PHE A 79 7.40 -15.80 36.83
C PHE A 79 8.15 -15.06 35.72
N HIS A 80 8.25 -13.76 35.78
CA HIS A 80 9.18 -12.95 34.99
C HIS A 80 10.62 -13.20 35.45
N SER A 81 11.59 -12.88 34.62
CA SER A 81 13.01 -12.98 35.00
C SER A 81 13.40 -12.03 36.14
N SER A 82 12.56 -11.03 36.45
CA SER A 82 12.62 -10.19 37.65
C SER A 82 12.32 -10.97 38.93
N GLY A 83 11.55 -12.08 38.83
CA GLY A 83 11.04 -12.89 39.92
C GLY A 83 9.60 -12.56 40.34
N THR A 84 8.95 -11.58 39.72
CA THR A 84 7.52 -11.30 39.92
C THR A 84 6.67 -12.33 39.17
N ARG A 85 5.45 -12.60 39.63
CA ARG A 85 4.52 -13.49 38.91
C ARG A 85 4.19 -12.95 37.53
N ARG A 86 4.13 -13.84 36.53
CA ARG A 86 3.72 -13.55 35.15
C ARG A 86 2.35 -14.14 34.80
N LEU A 87 2.10 -15.36 35.25
CA LEU A 87 0.84 -16.08 35.01
C LEU A 87 0.55 -17.00 36.19
N GLU A 88 -0.70 -17.00 36.63
CA GLU A 88 -1.28 -18.04 37.48
C GLU A 88 -2.45 -18.70 36.73
N ALA A 89 -2.51 -20.04 36.76
CA ALA A 89 -3.58 -20.83 36.15
C ALA A 89 -3.73 -22.15 36.91
N THR A 90 -4.81 -22.87 36.66
CA THR A 90 -5.05 -24.22 37.20
C THR A 90 -5.10 -25.22 36.06
N TYR A 91 -4.56 -26.42 36.32
CA TYR A 91 -4.62 -27.56 35.42
C TYR A 91 -5.29 -28.74 36.09
N VAL A 92 -6.09 -29.48 35.33
CA VAL A 92 -6.70 -30.74 35.71
C VAL A 92 -6.39 -31.74 34.59
N ASP A 93 -5.68 -32.83 34.91
CA ASP A 93 -5.27 -33.88 33.95
C ASP A 93 -4.58 -33.34 32.67
N GLY A 94 -3.78 -32.27 32.80
CA GLY A 94 -3.02 -31.65 31.71
C GLY A 94 -3.75 -30.56 30.95
N VAL A 95 -5.02 -30.28 31.26
CA VAL A 95 -5.90 -29.29 30.61
C VAL A 95 -6.10 -28.11 31.53
N ARG A 96 -6.04 -26.87 30.99
CA ARG A 96 -6.33 -25.66 31.78
C ARG A 96 -7.80 -25.61 32.16
N GLN A 97 -8.06 -25.46 33.44
CA GLN A 97 -9.40 -25.37 34.02
C GLN A 97 -9.42 -24.32 35.12
N GLY A 98 -10.51 -23.56 35.22
CA GLY A 98 -10.67 -22.62 36.32
C GLY A 98 -10.06 -21.23 36.05
N PRO A 99 -9.90 -20.41 37.10
CA PRO A 99 -9.45 -19.04 36.99
C PRO A 99 -7.99 -18.96 36.56
N PHE A 100 -7.66 -17.87 35.84
CA PHE A 100 -6.29 -17.48 35.54
C PHE A 100 -6.09 -15.99 35.77
N THR A 101 -4.86 -15.60 36.08
CA THR A 101 -4.42 -14.22 36.17
C THR A 101 -3.08 -14.07 35.50
N THR A 102 -2.92 -13.08 34.62
CA THR A 102 -1.63 -12.62 34.15
C THR A 102 -1.26 -11.33 34.84
N TYR A 103 0.03 -11.05 34.95
CA TYR A 103 0.54 -9.90 35.69
C TYR A 103 1.51 -9.11 34.86
N TYR A 104 1.56 -7.80 35.09
CA TYR A 104 2.64 -6.91 34.65
C TYR A 104 3.94 -7.19 35.42
N ASP A 105 5.06 -6.67 34.94
CA ASP A 105 6.37 -6.84 35.58
C ASP A 105 6.43 -6.24 37.01
N ASP A 106 5.56 -5.27 37.31
CA ASP A 106 5.42 -4.68 38.63
C ASP A 106 4.57 -5.51 39.62
N GLY A 107 4.04 -6.66 39.12
CA GLY A 107 3.23 -7.58 39.92
C GLY A 107 1.76 -7.26 39.99
N LYS A 108 1.28 -6.17 39.38
CA LYS A 108 -0.16 -5.88 39.30
C LYS A 108 -0.85 -6.76 38.27
N PRO A 109 -2.12 -7.14 38.46
CA PRO A 109 -2.89 -7.88 37.47
C PRO A 109 -2.94 -7.14 36.14
N ALA A 110 -2.63 -7.85 35.03
CA ALA A 110 -2.78 -7.39 33.68
C ALA A 110 -4.07 -7.90 33.04
N GLN A 111 -4.46 -9.14 33.41
CA GLN A 111 -5.64 -9.79 32.89
C GLN A 111 -6.15 -10.86 33.88
N THR A 112 -7.47 -10.99 34.01
CA THR A 112 -8.12 -12.10 34.72
C THR A 112 -9.17 -12.71 33.82
N GLY A 113 -9.36 -14.02 33.97
CA GLY A 113 -10.36 -14.76 33.22
C GLY A 113 -10.50 -16.20 33.72
N PHE A 114 -11.15 -17.01 32.94
CA PHE A 114 -11.46 -18.41 33.28
C PHE A 114 -11.20 -19.32 32.07
N PHE A 115 -10.66 -20.51 32.29
CA PHE A 115 -10.51 -21.55 31.28
C PHE A 115 -11.51 -22.69 31.52
N VAL A 116 -12.09 -23.20 30.44
CA VAL A 116 -12.80 -24.45 30.35
C VAL A 116 -12.20 -25.24 29.21
N ASP A 117 -11.65 -26.41 29.51
CA ASP A 117 -11.04 -27.31 28.52
C ASP A 117 -10.00 -26.61 27.60
N ASP A 118 -9.03 -25.91 28.21
CA ASP A 118 -7.99 -25.11 27.56
C ASP A 118 -8.48 -23.85 26.81
N GLU A 119 -9.78 -23.60 26.69
CA GLU A 119 -10.34 -22.46 26.02
C GLU A 119 -10.75 -21.37 27.04
N PRO A 120 -10.44 -20.09 26.80
CA PRO A 120 -10.96 -19.02 27.63
C PRO A 120 -12.48 -18.98 27.55
N ASN A 121 -13.16 -18.97 28.70
CA ASN A 121 -14.62 -19.03 28.79
C ASN A 121 -15.12 -18.21 30.00
N GLY A 122 -16.27 -17.55 29.87
CA GLY A 122 -16.79 -16.67 30.92
C GLY A 122 -16.23 -15.24 30.86
N GLU A 123 -16.28 -14.54 31.98
CA GLU A 123 -15.84 -13.15 32.08
C GLU A 123 -14.31 -13.04 31.87
N LEU A 124 -13.92 -12.06 31.04
CA LEU A 124 -12.53 -11.69 30.78
C LEU A 124 -12.35 -10.21 31.08
N THR A 125 -11.41 -9.87 31.94
CA THR A 125 -11.09 -8.50 32.32
C THR A 125 -9.63 -8.22 32.05
N TYR A 126 -9.33 -7.11 31.36
CA TYR A 126 -8.00 -6.54 31.21
C TYR A 126 -7.87 -5.29 32.07
N PHE A 127 -6.68 -5.06 32.58
CA PHE A 127 -6.37 -3.90 33.42
C PHE A 127 -5.35 -2.98 32.73
N HIS A 128 -5.36 -1.71 33.09
CA HIS A 128 -4.26 -0.78 32.82
C HIS A 128 -3.11 -1.01 33.82
N PRO A 129 -1.89 -0.52 33.56
CA PRO A 129 -0.77 -0.62 34.52
C PRO A 129 -1.01 0.04 35.87
N ASP A 130 -1.94 1.01 35.96
CA ASP A 130 -2.35 1.61 37.22
C ASP A 130 -3.29 0.73 38.08
N GLY A 131 -3.78 -0.40 37.45
CA GLY A 131 -4.71 -1.34 38.07
C GLY A 131 -6.19 -1.03 37.81
N SER A 132 -6.52 0.03 37.10
CA SER A 132 -7.89 0.31 36.64
C SER A 132 -8.30 -0.66 35.52
N ILE A 133 -9.62 -0.92 35.42
CA ILE A 133 -10.13 -1.80 34.35
C ILE A 133 -9.95 -1.10 33.01
N ARG A 134 -9.32 -1.79 32.06
CA ARG A 134 -9.15 -1.37 30.67
C ARG A 134 -10.25 -1.88 29.76
N LEU A 135 -10.63 -3.15 29.93
CA LEU A 135 -11.63 -3.81 29.09
C LEU A 135 -12.30 -4.95 29.86
N LYS A 136 -13.61 -5.11 29.64
CA LYS A 136 -14.40 -6.20 30.17
C LYS A 136 -15.26 -6.81 29.05
N THR A 137 -15.30 -8.13 28.97
CA THR A 137 -16.14 -8.87 28.01
C THR A 137 -16.43 -10.26 28.54
N THR A 138 -17.37 -10.96 27.89
CA THR A 138 -17.62 -12.38 28.13
C THR A 138 -17.14 -13.20 26.94
N LEU A 139 -16.54 -14.34 27.18
CA LEU A 139 -16.13 -15.28 26.15
C LEU A 139 -16.94 -16.57 26.24
N VAL A 140 -17.22 -17.16 25.09
CA VAL A 140 -17.73 -18.52 24.94
C VAL A 140 -16.84 -19.25 23.97
N LYS A 141 -16.19 -20.34 24.42
CA LYS A 141 -15.22 -21.10 23.60
C LYS A 141 -14.18 -20.18 22.93
N GLY A 142 -13.57 -19.29 23.73
CA GLY A 142 -12.53 -18.37 23.30
C GLY A 142 -13.00 -17.21 22.42
N GLN A 143 -14.30 -17.09 22.12
CA GLN A 143 -14.84 -16.02 21.27
C GLN A 143 -15.67 -15.04 22.09
N PRO A 144 -15.59 -13.70 21.82
CA PRO A 144 -16.45 -12.73 22.45
C PRO A 144 -17.93 -13.04 22.25
N ASN A 145 -18.70 -13.03 23.34
CA ASN A 145 -20.14 -13.26 23.32
C ASN A 145 -20.80 -12.40 24.39
N GLY A 146 -21.72 -11.52 23.99
CA GLY A 146 -22.30 -10.50 24.86
C GLY A 146 -21.59 -9.15 24.77
N ALA A 147 -21.72 -8.34 25.80
CA ALA A 147 -21.20 -6.99 25.82
C ALA A 147 -19.67 -6.94 26.03
N LEU A 148 -19.00 -6.13 25.24
CA LEU A 148 -17.63 -5.68 25.46
C LEU A 148 -17.67 -4.20 25.83
N ARG A 149 -16.99 -3.82 26.91
CA ARG A 149 -16.76 -2.44 27.27
C ARG A 149 -15.28 -2.19 27.53
N ALA A 150 -14.71 -1.21 26.83
CA ALA A 150 -13.35 -0.74 27.05
C ALA A 150 -13.35 0.71 27.56
N VAL A 151 -12.35 1.05 28.37
CA VAL A 151 -12.19 2.39 28.92
C VAL A 151 -10.75 2.86 28.77
N TYR A 152 -10.57 4.17 28.68
CA TYR A 152 -9.29 4.85 28.73
C TYR A 152 -8.72 4.85 30.16
N PRO A 153 -7.42 5.15 30.35
CA PRO A 153 -6.82 5.23 31.69
C PRO A 153 -7.51 6.27 32.64
N ASP A 154 -8.14 7.30 32.06
CA ASP A 154 -8.90 8.30 32.81
C ASP A 154 -10.33 7.83 33.19
N GLY A 155 -10.68 6.56 32.89
CA GLY A 155 -11.97 5.95 33.18
C GLY A 155 -13.09 6.26 32.17
N LYS A 156 -12.86 7.14 31.20
CA LYS A 156 -13.86 7.41 30.17
C LYS A 156 -14.03 6.21 29.24
N VAL A 157 -15.24 6.02 28.73
CA VAL A 157 -15.54 4.94 27.79
C VAL A 157 -14.74 5.13 26.51
N GLN A 158 -14.08 4.07 26.06
CA GLN A 158 -13.36 3.97 24.78
C GLN A 158 -14.17 3.23 23.74
N ALA A 159 -14.83 2.13 24.13
CA ALA A 159 -15.63 1.31 23.22
C ALA A 159 -16.75 0.58 23.96
N GLU A 160 -17.88 0.43 23.26
CA GLU A 160 -18.99 -0.43 23.61
C GLU A 160 -19.44 -1.23 22.38
N VAL A 161 -19.36 -2.55 22.47
CA VAL A 161 -19.66 -3.47 21.36
C VAL A 161 -20.43 -4.65 21.88
N ASN A 162 -21.50 -5.05 21.22
CA ASN A 162 -22.14 -6.33 21.48
C ASN A 162 -21.68 -7.39 20.47
N TYR A 163 -21.36 -8.58 20.96
CA TYR A 163 -20.92 -9.71 20.18
C TYR A 163 -21.89 -10.90 20.32
N ASP A 164 -22.01 -11.65 19.25
CA ASP A 164 -22.62 -12.97 19.21
C ASP A 164 -21.68 -13.91 18.45
N ASN A 165 -21.18 -14.96 19.14
CA ASN A 165 -20.22 -15.93 18.58
C ASN A 165 -19.03 -15.27 17.83
N GLY A 166 -18.41 -14.28 18.46
CA GLY A 166 -17.23 -13.58 17.95
C GLY A 166 -17.53 -12.53 16.86
N GLN A 167 -18.80 -12.35 16.49
CA GLN A 167 -19.20 -11.37 15.50
C GLN A 167 -19.95 -10.19 16.15
N PRO A 168 -19.70 -8.94 15.75
CA PRO A 168 -20.50 -7.82 16.21
C PRO A 168 -21.96 -8.05 15.88
N ASN A 169 -22.84 -7.92 16.89
CA ASN A 169 -24.26 -8.11 16.76
C ASN A 169 -25.00 -7.13 17.69
N GLY A 170 -25.68 -6.15 17.12
CA GLY A 170 -26.27 -5.03 17.82
C GLY A 170 -25.50 -3.73 17.66
N ALA A 171 -25.63 -2.83 18.64
CA ALA A 171 -25.00 -1.52 18.63
C ALA A 171 -23.47 -1.63 18.89
N VAL A 172 -22.72 -0.80 18.16
CA VAL A 172 -21.30 -0.63 18.30
C VAL A 172 -21.00 0.85 18.46
N LYS A 173 -20.23 1.25 19.46
CA LYS A 173 -19.80 2.63 19.68
C LYS A 173 -18.33 2.68 20.08
N PHE A 174 -17.60 3.62 19.48
CA PHE A 174 -16.25 4.00 19.87
C PHE A 174 -16.22 5.49 20.21
N TYR A 175 -15.34 5.87 21.11
CA TYR A 175 -15.25 7.23 21.61
C TYR A 175 -13.82 7.75 21.53
N TYR A 176 -13.65 9.04 21.34
CA TYR A 176 -12.39 9.74 21.52
C TYR A 176 -12.09 9.95 23.02
N PRO A 177 -10.82 10.22 23.41
CA PRO A 177 -10.48 10.53 24.81
C PRO A 177 -11.22 11.75 25.37
N ASN A 178 -11.67 12.69 24.53
CA ASN A 178 -12.50 13.81 24.95
C ASN A 178 -13.98 13.43 25.20
N GLY A 179 -14.36 12.15 24.99
CA GLY A 179 -15.72 11.63 25.19
C GLY A 179 -16.66 11.81 24.01
N VAL A 180 -16.23 12.45 22.94
CA VAL A 180 -17.01 12.54 21.70
C VAL A 180 -17.09 11.15 21.05
N VAL A 181 -18.28 10.79 20.55
CA VAL A 181 -18.46 9.55 19.78
C VAL A 181 -17.60 9.63 18.52
N GLN A 182 -16.63 8.74 18.40
CA GLN A 182 -15.77 8.60 17.22
C GLN A 182 -16.47 7.87 16.10
N SER A 183 -17.15 6.76 16.44
CA SER A 183 -17.94 6.01 15.48
C SER A 183 -19.07 5.27 16.17
N GLU A 184 -20.19 5.12 15.47
CA GLU A 184 -21.34 4.34 15.91
C GLU A 184 -22.04 3.66 14.74
N GLY A 185 -22.61 2.47 15.00
CA GLY A 185 -23.36 1.72 14.00
C GLY A 185 -24.09 0.54 14.59
N THR A 186 -24.92 -0.12 13.78
CA THR A 186 -25.63 -1.34 14.15
C THR A 186 -25.23 -2.46 13.21
N PHE A 187 -24.93 -3.62 13.79
CA PHE A 187 -24.50 -4.81 13.06
C PHE A 187 -25.42 -6.00 13.34
N THR A 188 -25.55 -6.87 12.37
CA THR A 188 -26.22 -8.17 12.49
C THR A 188 -25.30 -9.23 11.94
N ARG A 189 -24.86 -10.15 12.81
CA ARG A 189 -23.91 -11.23 12.43
C ARG A 189 -22.66 -10.69 11.70
N GLY A 190 -22.07 -9.61 12.22
CA GLY A 190 -20.89 -8.98 11.66
C GLY A 190 -21.10 -8.12 10.42
N LEU A 191 -22.33 -8.06 9.89
CA LEU A 191 -22.69 -7.22 8.75
C LEU A 191 -23.36 -5.93 9.23
N LEU A 192 -23.00 -4.81 8.62
CA LEU A 192 -23.66 -3.54 8.88
C LEU A 192 -25.14 -3.64 8.46
N SER A 193 -26.04 -3.39 9.41
CA SER A 193 -27.49 -3.54 9.22
C SER A 193 -28.28 -2.24 9.42
N GLY A 194 -27.58 -1.12 9.60
CA GLY A 194 -28.16 0.20 9.80
C GLY A 194 -27.16 1.30 9.45
N PRO A 195 -27.45 2.55 9.86
CA PRO A 195 -26.50 3.63 9.70
C PRO A 195 -25.18 3.34 10.43
N TYR A 196 -24.06 3.74 9.79
CA TYR A 196 -22.76 3.81 10.43
C TYR A 196 -22.22 5.22 10.26
N ILE A 197 -21.85 5.85 11.38
CA ILE A 197 -21.41 7.23 11.40
C ILE A 197 -20.07 7.31 12.07
N THR A 198 -19.10 8.01 11.45
CA THR A 198 -17.89 8.45 12.11
C THR A 198 -17.90 9.97 12.28
N ARG A 199 -17.20 10.45 13.29
CA ARG A 199 -17.11 11.87 13.60
C ARG A 199 -15.65 12.29 13.77
N TYR A 200 -15.38 13.53 13.49
CA TYR A 200 -14.16 14.22 13.89
C TYR A 200 -14.15 14.51 15.42
N PRO A 201 -12.98 14.76 16.02
CA PRO A 201 -12.91 15.12 17.44
C PRO A 201 -13.71 16.37 17.84
N ASN A 202 -14.07 17.24 16.90
CA ASN A 202 -14.95 18.39 17.09
C ASN A 202 -16.44 18.06 17.00
N ASN A 203 -16.79 16.75 16.97
CA ASN A 203 -18.15 16.19 16.86
C ASN A 203 -18.84 16.39 15.50
N GLN A 204 -18.21 16.99 14.50
CA GLN A 204 -18.76 17.02 13.15
C GLN A 204 -18.73 15.62 12.52
N ILE A 205 -19.73 15.28 11.73
CA ILE A 205 -19.77 14.02 11.00
C ILE A 205 -18.59 14.02 10.01
N GLU A 206 -17.82 12.93 9.99
CA GLU A 206 -16.74 12.66 9.04
C GLU A 206 -17.23 11.76 7.90
N VAL A 207 -17.89 10.65 8.27
CA VAL A 207 -18.44 9.68 7.32
C VAL A 207 -19.81 9.23 7.80
N GLU A 208 -20.73 9.11 6.85
CA GLU A 208 -22.04 8.48 7.03
C GLU A 208 -22.20 7.37 5.99
N VAL A 209 -22.51 6.17 6.45
CA VAL A 209 -22.80 5.01 5.62
C VAL A 209 -24.21 4.54 5.96
N LEU A 210 -25.08 4.49 4.96
CA LEU A 210 -26.43 3.95 5.08
C LEU A 210 -26.48 2.64 4.29
N ALA A 211 -26.59 1.52 5.00
CA ALA A 211 -26.69 0.20 4.39
C ALA A 211 -28.15 -0.30 4.36
N ASP A 212 -28.54 -0.94 3.28
CA ASP A 212 -29.75 -1.76 3.22
C ASP A 212 -29.47 -3.17 3.80
N LYS A 213 -30.51 -4.01 3.85
CA LYS A 213 -30.42 -5.40 4.33
C LYS A 213 -29.44 -6.29 3.55
N ASN A 214 -29.05 -5.87 2.33
CA ASN A 214 -28.10 -6.58 1.47
C ASN A 214 -26.70 -5.96 1.57
N GLY A 215 -26.50 -4.97 2.45
CA GLY A 215 -25.24 -4.26 2.64
C GLY A 215 -24.91 -3.27 1.53
N ARG A 216 -25.83 -2.97 0.62
CA ARG A 216 -25.71 -1.89 -0.37
C ARG A 216 -26.21 -0.60 0.23
N GLY A 217 -25.67 0.52 -0.21
CA GLY A 217 -26.17 1.77 0.32
C GLY A 217 -25.51 3.02 -0.18
N ARG A 218 -25.65 4.05 0.63
CA ARG A 218 -25.11 5.37 0.39
C ARG A 218 -23.91 5.61 1.29
N TYR A 219 -22.88 6.19 0.74
CA TYR A 219 -21.70 6.69 1.43
C TYR A 219 -21.64 8.20 1.29
N ARG A 220 -21.44 8.90 2.40
CA ARG A 220 -21.15 10.32 2.43
C ARG A 220 -19.93 10.58 3.29
N SER A 221 -19.04 11.44 2.84
CA SER A 221 -17.99 12.01 3.67
C SER A 221 -18.08 13.52 3.72
N TYR A 222 -17.61 14.09 4.80
CA TYR A 222 -17.70 15.50 5.07
C TYR A 222 -16.32 16.07 5.42
N TYR A 223 -16.09 17.32 5.13
CA TYR A 223 -14.96 18.08 5.64
C TYR A 223 -15.12 18.33 7.15
N GLN A 224 -14.04 18.63 7.83
CA GLN A 224 -14.08 18.97 9.26
C GLN A 224 -14.93 20.20 9.57
N SER A 225 -15.20 21.03 8.58
CA SER A 225 -16.16 22.15 8.60
C SER A 225 -17.63 21.70 8.57
N GLY A 226 -17.91 20.38 8.39
CA GLY A 226 -19.24 19.81 8.26
C GLY A 226 -19.83 19.90 6.86
N LYS A 227 -19.13 20.48 5.87
CA LYS A 227 -19.57 20.51 4.49
C LYS A 227 -19.37 19.18 3.79
N LEU A 228 -20.30 18.81 2.90
CA LEU A 228 -20.24 17.57 2.12
C LEU A 228 -18.97 17.54 1.25
N GLN A 229 -18.19 16.46 1.36
CA GLN A 229 -16.98 16.22 0.59
C GLN A 229 -17.22 15.21 -0.53
N THR A 230 -17.95 14.12 -0.24
CA THR A 230 -18.25 13.09 -1.24
C THR A 230 -19.61 12.49 -0.94
N GLU A 231 -20.37 12.20 -1.99
CA GLU A 231 -21.56 11.36 -1.96
C GLU A 231 -21.42 10.28 -3.03
N SER A 232 -21.63 9.01 -2.64
CA SER A 232 -21.56 7.88 -3.55
C SER A 232 -22.44 6.75 -3.10
N THR A 233 -22.70 5.81 -4.02
CA THR A 233 -23.28 4.51 -3.71
C THR A 233 -22.18 3.47 -3.55
N TYR A 234 -22.41 2.45 -2.76
CA TYR A 234 -21.49 1.33 -2.58
C TYR A 234 -22.22 -0.01 -2.59
N ALA A 235 -21.51 -1.05 -3.01
CA ALA A 235 -21.90 -2.43 -2.80
C ALA A 235 -21.07 -3.02 -1.65
N PRO A 236 -21.59 -4.02 -0.93
CA PRO A 236 -20.86 -4.60 0.18
C PRO A 236 -19.57 -5.23 -0.36
N ALA A 237 -18.42 -4.68 0.04
CA ALA A 237 -17.23 -5.51 0.07
C ALA A 237 -17.52 -6.62 1.10
N PRO A 238 -17.28 -7.90 0.82
CA PRO A 238 -17.35 -8.91 1.85
C PRO A 238 -16.44 -8.43 2.98
N LEU A 239 -17.04 -8.13 4.14
CA LEU A 239 -16.27 -7.97 5.37
C LEU A 239 -15.46 -9.25 5.47
N ALA A 240 -14.17 -9.15 5.29
CA ALA A 240 -13.31 -10.32 5.43
C ALA A 240 -13.55 -10.83 6.85
N GLN A 241 -14.35 -11.87 6.96
CA GLN A 241 -14.58 -12.59 8.20
C GLN A 241 -13.25 -13.24 8.57
N ARG A 242 -12.38 -12.46 9.21
CA ARG A 242 -11.21 -13.04 9.87
C ARG A 242 -11.68 -13.44 11.27
N PRO A 243 -11.78 -14.74 11.56
CA PRO A 243 -12.05 -15.18 12.92
C PRO A 243 -11.00 -14.57 13.84
N VAL A 244 -11.42 -14.12 15.00
CA VAL A 244 -10.52 -13.63 16.05
C VAL A 244 -9.66 -14.81 16.48
N LYS A 245 -8.45 -14.94 15.96
CA LYS A 245 -7.59 -16.11 16.20
C LYS A 245 -6.98 -16.14 17.62
N ASN A 246 -6.93 -15.02 18.32
CA ASN A 246 -6.39 -14.97 19.67
C ASN A 246 -6.98 -13.80 20.47
N PRO A 247 -8.01 -14.04 21.28
CA PRO A 247 -8.59 -12.97 22.12
C PRO A 247 -7.63 -12.51 23.23
N LEU A 248 -6.56 -13.26 23.52
CA LEU A 248 -5.61 -12.96 24.60
C LEU A 248 -4.51 -11.98 24.17
N GLY A 249 -4.34 -11.67 22.87
CA GLY A 249 -3.26 -10.81 22.39
C GLY A 249 -3.68 -9.65 21.47
N ASP A 250 -4.90 -9.66 20.97
CA ASP A 250 -5.37 -8.68 20.01
C ASP A 250 -6.23 -7.59 20.66
N ASP A 251 -6.02 -6.35 20.26
CA ASP A 251 -6.85 -5.22 20.64
C ASP A 251 -8.24 -5.37 20.01
N LEU A 252 -9.18 -5.94 20.76
CA LEU A 252 -10.57 -6.17 20.35
C LEU A 252 -11.27 -4.87 19.93
N THR A 253 -10.74 -3.70 20.30
CA THR A 253 -11.33 -2.40 19.97
C THR A 253 -11.07 -1.95 18.53
N LYS A 254 -10.07 -2.54 17.83
CA LYS A 254 -9.66 -2.10 16.49
C LYS A 254 -10.39 -2.76 15.32
N ARG A 255 -11.29 -3.72 15.55
CA ARG A 255 -11.76 -4.64 14.50
C ARG A 255 -13.15 -4.36 13.91
N VAL A 256 -13.88 -3.43 14.45
CA VAL A 256 -15.20 -3.09 13.92
C VAL A 256 -15.11 -1.78 13.14
N MET A 257 -14.54 -1.88 11.93
CA MET A 257 -14.55 -0.79 10.95
C MET A 257 -15.35 -1.23 9.74
N PRO A 258 -16.28 -0.42 9.23
CA PRO A 258 -16.88 -0.68 7.93
C PRO A 258 -15.79 -0.61 6.85
N PRO A 259 -15.98 -1.21 5.68
CA PRO A 259 -15.04 -1.08 4.58
C PRO A 259 -14.93 0.39 4.16
N THR A 260 -13.92 1.08 4.66
CA THR A 260 -13.55 2.42 4.24
C THR A 260 -12.55 2.31 3.10
N GLY A 261 -13.04 2.27 1.86
CA GLY A 261 -12.17 2.24 0.69
C GLY A 261 -12.95 2.34 -0.61
N THR A 262 -12.29 2.88 -1.63
CA THR A 262 -12.85 3.00 -2.98
C THR A 262 -13.26 1.67 -3.62
N THR A 263 -12.74 0.55 -3.10
CA THR A 263 -13.06 -0.81 -3.58
C THR A 263 -14.51 -1.22 -3.38
N ALA A 264 -15.25 -0.51 -2.52
CA ALA A 264 -16.65 -0.77 -2.27
C ALA A 264 -17.59 0.13 -3.08
N LEU A 265 -17.09 1.11 -3.84
CA LEU A 265 -17.92 2.01 -4.64
C LEU A 265 -18.60 1.24 -5.80
N ASP A 266 -19.90 1.42 -5.94
CA ASP A 266 -20.68 0.82 -7.01
C ASP A 266 -21.86 1.75 -7.36
N GLY A 267 -21.82 2.38 -8.54
CA GLY A 267 -22.74 3.40 -8.99
C GLY A 267 -22.16 4.81 -9.00
N PRO A 268 -23.01 5.85 -9.05
CA PRO A 268 -22.57 7.24 -9.16
C PRO A 268 -21.87 7.73 -7.89
N ALA A 269 -20.83 8.54 -8.09
CA ALA A 269 -20.10 9.22 -7.04
C ALA A 269 -19.87 10.68 -7.45
N THR A 270 -20.18 11.61 -6.54
CA THR A 270 -19.93 13.05 -6.70
C THR A 270 -19.05 13.51 -5.56
N SER A 271 -17.98 14.20 -5.87
CA SER A 271 -17.16 14.89 -4.86
C SER A 271 -17.30 16.40 -5.00
N TYR A 272 -17.02 17.09 -3.92
CA TYR A 272 -17.18 18.53 -3.80
C TYR A 272 -15.90 19.18 -3.25
N PHE A 273 -15.64 20.39 -3.59
CA PHE A 273 -14.70 21.25 -2.91
C PHE A 273 -15.30 21.72 -1.57
N GLU A 274 -14.47 22.18 -0.66
CA GLU A 274 -14.95 22.72 0.62
C GLU A 274 -15.79 24.00 0.45
N SER A 275 -15.68 24.68 -0.69
CA SER A 275 -16.58 25.75 -1.12
C SER A 275 -18.02 25.27 -1.38
N GLY A 276 -18.23 23.96 -1.56
CA GLY A 276 -19.51 23.33 -1.93
C GLY A 276 -19.71 23.13 -3.43
N GLN A 277 -18.79 23.61 -4.26
CA GLN A 277 -18.83 23.40 -5.71
C GLN A 277 -18.45 21.96 -6.04
N VAL A 278 -19.01 21.40 -7.11
CA VAL A 278 -18.69 20.05 -7.57
C VAL A 278 -17.23 19.99 -8.00
N LYS A 279 -16.51 19.01 -7.48
CA LYS A 279 -15.12 18.69 -7.83
C LYS A 279 -15.02 17.59 -8.86
N SER A 280 -15.85 16.53 -8.74
CA SER A 280 -15.89 15.46 -9.72
C SER A 280 -17.24 14.74 -9.74
N LYS A 281 -17.57 14.16 -10.90
CA LYS A 281 -18.69 13.22 -11.10
C LYS A 281 -18.13 12.00 -11.80
N LEU A 282 -18.22 10.84 -11.16
CA LEU A 282 -17.70 9.56 -11.64
C LEU A 282 -18.76 8.48 -11.44
N THR A 283 -18.68 7.40 -12.22
CA THR A 283 -19.46 6.18 -11.99
C THR A 283 -18.48 5.04 -11.72
N TYR A 284 -18.79 4.23 -10.73
CA TYR A 284 -17.99 3.09 -10.34
C TYR A 284 -18.74 1.78 -10.54
N ARG A 285 -18.00 0.72 -10.83
CA ARG A 285 -18.45 -0.67 -10.79
C ARG A 285 -17.41 -1.51 -10.07
N ASN A 286 -17.80 -2.07 -8.92
CA ASN A 286 -16.87 -2.83 -8.06
C ASN A 286 -15.55 -2.06 -7.77
N GLY A 287 -15.65 -0.80 -7.40
CA GLY A 287 -14.51 0.06 -7.08
C GLY A 287 -13.68 0.56 -8.28
N THR A 288 -14.07 0.18 -9.50
CA THR A 288 -13.39 0.63 -10.73
C THR A 288 -14.22 1.72 -11.41
N PRO A 289 -13.63 2.88 -11.74
CA PRO A 289 -14.33 3.88 -12.54
C PRO A 289 -14.74 3.30 -13.90
N THR A 290 -15.96 3.58 -14.31
CA THR A 290 -16.54 3.19 -15.60
C THR A 290 -17.25 4.36 -16.24
N ASP A 291 -17.62 4.22 -17.51
CA ASP A 291 -18.34 5.21 -18.29
C ASP A 291 -17.59 6.56 -18.39
N LYS A 292 -18.30 7.65 -18.51
CA LYS A 292 -17.71 8.99 -18.59
C LYS A 292 -17.66 9.65 -17.22
N GLY A 293 -16.48 10.13 -16.85
CA GLY A 293 -16.27 10.93 -15.66
C GLY A 293 -15.85 12.36 -16.01
N VAL A 294 -16.19 13.31 -15.14
CA VAL A 294 -15.81 14.71 -15.27
C VAL A 294 -15.23 15.20 -13.96
N GLU A 295 -14.08 15.86 -14.06
CA GLU A 295 -13.51 16.63 -12.97
C GLU A 295 -13.58 18.13 -13.29
N TYR A 296 -13.70 18.97 -12.25
CA TYR A 296 -13.88 20.40 -12.38
C TYR A 296 -12.79 21.17 -11.64
N PHE A 297 -12.50 22.36 -12.10
CA PHE A 297 -11.77 23.37 -11.34
C PHE A 297 -12.66 23.99 -10.25
N VAL A 298 -12.04 24.68 -9.30
CA VAL A 298 -12.78 25.44 -8.27
C VAL A 298 -13.67 26.53 -8.88
N SER A 299 -13.31 27.04 -10.04
CA SER A 299 -14.13 27.98 -10.83
C SER A 299 -15.46 27.39 -11.32
N GLY A 300 -15.59 26.04 -11.30
CA GLY A 300 -16.71 25.29 -11.88
C GLY A 300 -16.52 24.91 -13.34
N ASN A 301 -15.46 25.35 -14.00
CA ASN A 301 -15.13 24.92 -15.36
C ASN A 301 -14.67 23.45 -15.35
N PRO A 302 -14.99 22.65 -16.39
CA PRO A 302 -14.43 21.32 -16.56
C PRO A 302 -12.90 21.39 -16.60
N ARG A 303 -12.23 20.50 -15.84
CA ARG A 303 -10.79 20.30 -15.82
C ARG A 303 -10.38 19.13 -16.69
N GLU A 304 -11.11 18.04 -16.56
CA GLU A 304 -10.83 16.78 -17.24
C GLU A 304 -12.13 16.02 -17.51
N GLU A 305 -12.29 15.52 -18.71
CA GLU A 305 -13.31 14.53 -19.07
C GLU A 305 -12.59 13.21 -19.41
N THR A 306 -12.96 12.15 -18.73
CA THR A 306 -12.37 10.81 -18.93
C THR A 306 -13.46 9.83 -19.32
N ASP A 307 -13.27 9.16 -20.46
CA ASP A 307 -14.05 7.99 -20.85
C ASP A 307 -13.27 6.74 -20.42
N TYR A 308 -13.77 6.05 -19.38
CA TYR A 308 -13.10 4.91 -18.76
C TYR A 308 -13.35 3.59 -19.48
N GLY A 309 -14.23 3.56 -20.50
CA GLY A 309 -14.66 2.30 -21.10
C GLY A 309 -15.24 1.32 -20.06
N ASN A 310 -15.25 0.05 -20.41
CA ASN A 310 -15.86 -0.98 -19.54
C ASN A 310 -14.94 -1.51 -18.42
N SER A 311 -13.63 -1.27 -18.53
CA SER A 311 -12.62 -1.88 -17.63
C SER A 311 -11.87 -0.88 -16.75
N GLY A 312 -12.05 0.41 -16.97
CA GLY A 312 -11.25 1.47 -16.33
C GLY A 312 -9.77 1.50 -16.73
N ARG A 313 -9.30 0.49 -17.47
CA ARG A 313 -7.91 0.37 -17.95
C ARG A 313 -7.69 0.99 -19.32
N ASP A 314 -8.74 1.00 -20.12
CA ASP A 314 -8.79 1.63 -21.44
C ASP A 314 -9.53 2.94 -21.27
N ARG A 315 -8.84 4.07 -21.44
CA ARG A 315 -9.44 5.38 -21.21
C ARG A 315 -8.99 6.40 -22.23
N LYS A 316 -9.89 7.33 -22.52
CA LYS A 316 -9.61 8.55 -23.27
C LYS A 316 -9.80 9.74 -22.36
N ILE A 317 -8.84 10.63 -22.34
CA ILE A 317 -8.81 11.79 -21.45
C ILE A 317 -8.75 13.06 -22.30
N VAL A 318 -9.62 14.00 -22.01
CA VAL A 318 -9.57 15.37 -22.55
C VAL A 318 -9.40 16.32 -21.36
N ARG A 319 -8.32 17.09 -21.39
CA ARG A 319 -8.06 18.14 -20.40
C ARG A 319 -8.37 19.49 -20.96
N TYR A 320 -8.86 20.36 -20.11
CA TYR A 320 -9.27 21.71 -20.44
C TYR A 320 -8.49 22.74 -19.64
N GLN A 321 -8.44 23.95 -20.14
CA GLN A 321 -7.95 25.12 -19.42
C GLN A 321 -9.02 25.66 -18.48
N ASP A 322 -8.61 26.31 -17.39
CA ASP A 322 -9.56 26.93 -16.44
C ASP A 322 -10.09 28.27 -16.98
N VAL A 323 -10.82 28.19 -18.08
CA VAL A 323 -11.49 29.31 -18.73
C VAL A 323 -12.87 28.89 -19.22
N ALA A 324 -13.78 29.85 -19.39
CA ALA A 324 -15.07 29.59 -19.99
C ALA A 324 -14.92 29.09 -21.44
N GLY A 325 -15.84 28.20 -21.88
CA GLY A 325 -15.92 27.71 -23.26
C GLY A 325 -15.15 26.44 -23.57
N LYS A 326 -14.68 25.68 -22.56
CA LYS A 326 -14.02 24.35 -22.72
C LYS A 326 -12.85 24.37 -23.73
N LEU A 327 -11.89 25.27 -23.55
CA LEU A 327 -10.69 25.26 -24.39
C LEU A 327 -9.83 24.05 -24.06
N VAL A 328 -9.61 23.19 -25.05
CA VAL A 328 -8.85 21.96 -24.90
C VAL A 328 -7.37 22.28 -24.65
N GLN A 329 -6.80 21.63 -23.63
CA GLN A 329 -5.37 21.67 -23.32
C GLN A 329 -4.65 20.43 -23.87
N ALA A 330 -5.22 19.24 -23.67
CA ALA A 330 -4.63 17.98 -24.10
C ALA A 330 -5.67 16.90 -24.35
N GLU A 331 -5.34 15.99 -25.25
CA GLU A 331 -6.07 14.73 -25.49
C GLU A 331 -5.11 13.55 -25.36
N GLU A 332 -5.48 12.56 -24.54
CA GLU A 332 -4.68 11.39 -24.27
C GLU A 332 -5.53 10.10 -24.40
N GLN A 333 -4.89 9.01 -24.77
CA GLN A 333 -5.53 7.70 -24.83
C GLN A 333 -4.63 6.66 -24.15
N PHE A 334 -5.25 5.78 -23.40
CA PHE A 334 -4.58 4.66 -22.73
C PHE A 334 -5.27 3.35 -23.11
N LYS A 335 -4.48 2.29 -23.20
CA LYS A 335 -4.94 0.91 -23.35
C LYS A 335 -4.21 0.02 -22.36
N ASN A 336 -4.92 -0.72 -21.52
CA ASN A 336 -4.34 -1.51 -20.44
C ASN A 336 -3.42 -0.67 -19.53
N ASN A 337 -3.81 0.56 -19.20
CA ASN A 337 -3.04 1.55 -18.41
C ASN A 337 -1.72 2.00 -19.06
N ARG A 338 -1.49 1.72 -20.36
CA ARG A 338 -0.32 2.19 -21.11
C ARG A 338 -0.75 3.27 -22.10
N PRO A 339 0.09 4.28 -22.36
CA PRO A 339 -0.14 5.21 -23.44
C PRO A 339 -0.48 4.48 -24.75
N ALA A 340 -1.47 4.95 -25.47
CA ALA A 340 -1.91 4.36 -26.75
C ALA A 340 -2.48 5.42 -27.67
N GLY A 341 -2.52 5.14 -28.97
CA GLY A 341 -3.10 6.05 -29.97
C GLY A 341 -2.36 7.38 -30.04
N THR A 342 -3.02 8.37 -30.62
CA THR A 342 -2.43 9.71 -30.83
C THR A 342 -2.79 10.64 -29.68
N TRP A 343 -1.78 11.15 -28.99
CA TRP A 343 -1.89 12.20 -27.99
C TRP A 343 -1.70 13.55 -28.66
N ARG A 344 -2.43 14.57 -28.19
CA ARG A 344 -2.34 15.95 -28.68
C ARG A 344 -2.27 16.92 -27.53
N ASP A 345 -1.35 17.85 -27.62
CA ASP A 345 -1.33 19.06 -26.81
C ASP A 345 -1.74 20.26 -27.69
N TYR A 346 -2.41 21.20 -27.08
CA TYR A 346 -2.94 22.37 -27.77
C TYR A 346 -2.28 23.67 -27.29
N PHE A 347 -2.25 24.68 -28.15
CA PHE A 347 -1.91 26.02 -27.76
C PHE A 347 -2.99 26.65 -26.84
N PRO A 348 -2.69 27.74 -26.10
CA PRO A 348 -3.65 28.37 -25.20
C PRO A 348 -4.98 28.78 -25.84
N ASN A 349 -5.04 28.92 -27.16
CA ASN A 349 -6.29 29.15 -27.88
C ASN A 349 -7.26 27.96 -27.89
N GLY A 350 -6.80 26.78 -27.45
CA GLY A 350 -7.59 25.55 -27.36
C GLY A 350 -8.04 24.94 -28.68
N LYS A 351 -7.54 25.45 -29.81
CA LYS A 351 -7.92 25.04 -31.16
C LYS A 351 -6.74 24.51 -31.98
N ALA A 352 -5.63 25.22 -31.95
CA ALA A 352 -4.44 24.84 -32.67
C ALA A 352 -3.65 23.79 -31.90
N VAL A 353 -3.28 22.69 -32.57
CA VAL A 353 -2.43 21.64 -32.00
C VAL A 353 -1.00 22.19 -31.88
N ARG A 354 -0.41 22.06 -30.70
CA ARG A 354 0.99 22.39 -30.43
C ARG A 354 1.92 21.19 -30.67
N GLU A 355 1.46 20.02 -30.27
CA GLU A 355 2.20 18.76 -30.41
C GLU A 355 1.24 17.59 -30.67
N ALA A 356 1.67 16.66 -31.50
CA ALA A 356 1.00 15.37 -31.71
C ALA A 356 2.04 14.23 -31.67
N ALA A 357 1.73 13.17 -30.93
CA ALA A 357 2.60 12.01 -30.80
C ALA A 357 1.77 10.73 -30.76
N THR A 358 2.22 9.67 -31.44
CA THR A 358 1.49 8.40 -31.47
C THR A 358 2.22 7.32 -30.68
N TYR A 359 1.45 6.61 -29.84
CA TYR A 359 1.92 5.50 -29.00
C TYR A 359 1.40 4.17 -29.51
N GLY A 360 2.32 3.22 -29.68
CA GLY A 360 2.02 1.86 -30.10
C GLY A 360 1.52 0.95 -28.97
N PRO A 361 1.23 -0.33 -29.25
CA PRO A 361 0.69 -1.28 -28.27
C PRO A 361 1.57 -1.51 -27.05
N SER A 362 2.88 -1.27 -27.15
CA SER A 362 3.83 -1.36 -26.04
C SER A 362 3.80 -0.15 -25.11
N GLY A 363 3.05 0.91 -25.45
CA GLY A 363 3.07 2.20 -24.74
C GLY A 363 4.26 3.09 -25.10
N ARG A 364 5.01 2.76 -26.16
CA ARG A 364 6.15 3.53 -26.65
C ARG A 364 5.78 4.35 -27.88
N LEU A 365 6.48 5.46 -28.08
CA LEU A 365 6.31 6.29 -29.28
C LEU A 365 6.59 5.49 -30.55
N VAL A 366 5.72 5.65 -31.54
CA VAL A 366 5.84 5.08 -32.89
C VAL A 366 5.39 6.11 -33.93
N GLY A 367 6.01 6.08 -35.11
CA GLY A 367 5.70 7.06 -36.16
C GLY A 367 6.23 8.46 -35.79
N ASP A 368 5.64 9.49 -36.34
CA ASP A 368 6.11 10.84 -36.20
C ASP A 368 5.60 11.49 -34.90
N ARG A 369 6.50 12.10 -34.14
CA ARG A 369 6.17 13.15 -33.17
C ARG A 369 6.30 14.49 -33.87
N ILE A 370 5.20 15.25 -33.93
CA ILE A 370 5.12 16.48 -34.69
C ILE A 370 4.83 17.63 -33.72
N THR A 371 5.64 18.68 -33.80
CA THR A 371 5.32 19.96 -33.15
C THR A 371 4.93 21.00 -34.21
N TYR A 372 4.10 21.94 -33.83
CA TYR A 372 3.57 22.96 -34.73
C TYR A 372 3.88 24.37 -34.21
N PHE A 373 3.97 25.30 -35.11
CA PHE A 373 3.89 26.71 -34.78
C PHE A 373 2.42 27.11 -34.50
N GLU A 374 2.23 28.24 -33.86
CA GLU A 374 0.88 28.72 -33.52
C GLU A 374 0.02 29.04 -34.77
N ASN A 375 0.65 29.35 -35.92
CA ASN A 375 0.00 29.50 -37.22
C ASN A 375 -0.44 28.17 -37.87
N GLY A 376 -0.19 27.02 -37.21
CA GLY A 376 -0.56 25.68 -37.65
C GLY A 376 0.46 24.98 -38.59
N GLN A 377 1.53 25.69 -38.97
CA GLN A 377 2.61 25.07 -39.75
C GLN A 377 3.43 24.12 -38.90
N VAL A 378 3.93 23.03 -39.50
CA VAL A 378 4.82 22.11 -38.81
C VAL A 378 6.11 22.84 -38.40
N GLN A 379 6.50 22.70 -37.16
CA GLN A 379 7.76 23.17 -36.60
C GLN A 379 8.84 22.08 -36.62
N THR A 380 8.49 20.85 -36.14
CA THR A 380 9.39 19.71 -36.19
C THR A 380 8.61 18.44 -36.54
N ARG A 381 9.26 17.53 -37.23
CA ARG A 381 8.80 16.17 -37.45
C ARG A 381 9.92 15.21 -37.08
N GLN A 382 9.69 14.38 -36.09
CA GLN A 382 10.66 13.46 -35.51
C GLN A 382 10.13 12.02 -35.57
N PRO A 383 10.68 11.16 -36.42
CA PRO A 383 10.22 9.78 -36.55
C PRO A 383 10.72 8.92 -35.40
N TYR A 384 9.81 8.18 -34.77
CA TYR A 384 10.10 7.23 -33.71
C TYR A 384 9.80 5.79 -34.09
N LEU A 385 10.69 4.88 -33.70
CA LEU A 385 10.51 3.44 -33.79
C LEU A 385 10.72 2.83 -32.40
N ASN A 386 9.65 2.27 -31.83
CA ASN A 386 9.68 1.65 -30.47
C ASN A 386 10.27 2.56 -29.39
N GLY A 387 9.97 3.84 -29.42
CA GLY A 387 10.41 4.84 -28.43
C GLY A 387 11.78 5.47 -28.69
N PHE A 388 12.45 5.11 -29.79
CA PHE A 388 13.73 5.69 -30.18
C PHE A 388 13.57 6.51 -31.48
N LEU A 389 14.23 7.66 -31.55
CA LEU A 389 14.37 8.40 -32.80
C LEU A 389 15.09 7.52 -33.83
N GLY A 390 14.50 7.41 -35.01
CA GLY A 390 15.08 6.63 -36.14
C GLY A 390 14.57 7.10 -37.49
N GLY A 391 15.45 7.37 -38.43
CA GLY A 391 15.12 7.98 -39.71
C GLY A 391 15.51 9.44 -39.78
N VAL A 392 14.87 10.23 -40.65
CA VAL A 392 15.19 11.65 -40.85
C VAL A 392 14.24 12.54 -40.06
N GLY A 393 14.78 13.20 -39.04
CA GLY A 393 14.10 14.29 -38.34
C GLY A 393 14.18 15.59 -39.12
N GLN A 394 13.09 16.33 -39.17
CA GLN A 394 12.95 17.55 -39.95
C GLN A 394 12.53 18.74 -39.06
N GLU A 395 13.09 19.89 -39.28
CA GLU A 395 12.70 21.17 -38.67
C GLU A 395 12.31 22.14 -39.79
N TYR A 396 11.34 22.98 -39.53
CA TYR A 396 10.78 23.93 -40.51
C TYR A 396 10.83 25.38 -40.03
N PHE A 397 10.83 26.30 -40.95
CA PHE A 397 10.59 27.70 -40.68
C PHE A 397 9.09 28.00 -40.41
N PRO A 398 8.73 29.10 -39.74
CA PRO A 398 7.32 29.50 -39.58
C PRO A 398 6.55 29.68 -40.90
N SER A 399 7.24 29.84 -41.99
CA SER A 399 6.69 29.87 -43.37
C SER A 399 6.31 28.47 -43.91
N GLY A 400 6.64 27.40 -43.16
CA GLY A 400 6.42 26.01 -43.54
C GLY A 400 7.51 25.43 -44.45
N LYS A 401 8.55 26.23 -44.83
CA LYS A 401 9.68 25.73 -45.63
C LYS A 401 10.65 24.92 -44.75
N LEU A 402 11.27 23.91 -45.32
CA LEU A 402 12.23 23.02 -44.63
C LEU A 402 13.46 23.83 -44.21
N ARG A 403 13.82 23.75 -42.94
CA ARG A 403 15.00 24.42 -42.34
C ARG A 403 16.16 23.43 -42.17
N LYS A 404 15.85 22.20 -41.71
CA LYS A 404 16.90 21.28 -41.32
C LYS A 404 16.46 19.83 -41.43
N GLU A 405 17.37 18.97 -41.87
CA GLU A 405 17.25 17.51 -41.89
C GLU A 405 18.40 16.89 -41.09
N THR A 406 18.05 15.97 -40.19
CA THR A 406 19.03 15.26 -39.38
C THR A 406 18.69 13.79 -39.33
N SER A 407 19.64 12.91 -39.73
CA SER A 407 19.42 11.47 -39.66
C SER A 407 19.72 10.91 -38.27
N TYR A 408 18.84 10.02 -37.80
CA TYR A 408 18.92 9.38 -36.50
C TYR A 408 18.89 7.87 -36.59
N VAL A 409 19.68 7.20 -35.73
CA VAL A 409 19.64 5.75 -35.50
C VAL A 409 19.64 5.53 -33.99
N ARG A 410 18.57 4.92 -33.46
CA ARG A 410 18.39 4.65 -32.02
C ARG A 410 18.65 5.91 -31.13
N SER A 411 18.07 7.03 -31.51
CA SER A 411 18.20 8.33 -30.87
C SER A 411 19.59 8.99 -30.91
N GLN A 412 20.53 8.43 -31.63
CA GLN A 412 21.83 9.02 -31.94
C GLN A 412 21.80 9.69 -33.30
N ILE A 413 22.41 10.86 -33.45
CA ILE A 413 22.57 11.50 -34.74
C ILE A 413 23.60 10.64 -35.52
N GLN A 414 23.14 10.06 -36.65
CA GLN A 414 23.92 9.14 -37.43
C GLN A 414 23.49 9.27 -38.90
N GLY A 415 24.40 9.71 -39.79
CA GLY A 415 24.13 9.86 -41.20
C GLY A 415 24.09 11.32 -41.65
N ALA A 416 23.30 11.59 -42.68
CA ALA A 416 23.24 12.89 -43.32
C ALA A 416 22.66 14.01 -42.45
N PHE A 417 23.22 15.19 -42.57
CA PHE A 417 22.76 16.44 -42.05
C PHE A 417 22.70 17.49 -43.18
N LYS A 418 21.59 18.22 -43.23
CA LYS A 418 21.43 19.35 -44.13
C LYS A 418 20.71 20.47 -43.42
N GLU A 419 21.15 21.70 -43.61
CA GLU A 419 20.48 22.93 -43.22
C GLU A 419 20.22 23.81 -44.41
N TYR A 420 19.04 24.39 -44.45
CA TYR A 420 18.54 25.21 -45.53
C TYR A 420 18.27 26.62 -45.06
N ARG A 421 18.35 27.59 -45.95
CA ARG A 421 17.86 28.93 -45.74
C ARG A 421 16.36 29.01 -46.04
N GLU A 422 15.75 30.07 -45.70
CA GLU A 422 14.31 30.25 -45.87
C GLU A 422 13.90 30.39 -47.34
N ASP A 423 14.82 30.76 -48.27
CA ASP A 423 14.62 30.71 -49.68
C ASP A 423 14.64 29.30 -50.30
N GLY A 424 15.01 28.29 -49.46
CA GLY A 424 15.12 26.87 -49.83
C GLY A 424 16.51 26.46 -50.29
N THR A 425 17.47 27.36 -50.39
CA THR A 425 18.85 27.04 -50.75
C THR A 425 19.59 26.34 -49.62
N THR A 426 20.52 25.45 -49.92
CA THR A 426 21.32 24.74 -48.95
C THR A 426 22.33 25.71 -48.30
N ALA A 427 22.33 25.80 -46.97
CA ALA A 427 23.32 26.55 -46.20
C ALA A 427 24.51 25.65 -45.79
N VAL A 428 24.22 24.46 -45.27
CA VAL A 428 25.24 23.53 -44.76
C VAL A 428 24.85 22.12 -45.09
N SER A 429 25.82 21.26 -45.43
CA SER A 429 25.63 19.80 -45.55
C SER A 429 26.83 19.09 -44.98
N GLY A 430 26.60 17.90 -44.36
CA GLY A 430 27.64 17.10 -43.80
C GLY A 430 27.13 15.74 -43.30
N LEU A 431 28.00 15.06 -42.57
CA LEU A 431 27.68 13.76 -41.97
C LEU A 431 27.95 13.76 -40.50
N TYR A 432 27.09 13.07 -39.74
CA TYR A 432 27.32 12.70 -38.34
C TYR A 432 27.63 11.20 -38.22
N ARG A 433 28.54 10.87 -37.32
CA ARG A 433 28.80 9.53 -36.81
C ARG A 433 28.85 9.53 -35.33
N ASN A 434 27.99 8.72 -34.66
CA ASN A 434 27.85 8.68 -33.21
C ASN A 434 27.69 10.08 -32.58
N SER A 435 26.77 10.88 -33.15
CA SER A 435 26.44 12.24 -32.71
C SER A 435 27.60 13.25 -32.79
N ARG A 436 28.68 12.92 -33.58
CA ARG A 436 29.82 13.80 -33.83
C ARG A 436 29.97 14.07 -35.32
N GLN A 437 30.32 15.30 -35.67
CA GLN A 437 30.64 15.66 -37.05
C GLN A 437 31.75 14.75 -37.59
N SER A 438 31.60 14.27 -38.82
CA SER A 438 32.51 13.34 -39.48
C SER A 438 32.59 13.60 -40.98
N GLY A 439 33.79 13.42 -41.53
CA GLY A 439 34.01 13.66 -42.97
C GLY A 439 33.95 15.14 -43.37
N VAL A 440 33.70 15.38 -44.63
CA VAL A 440 33.66 16.73 -45.22
C VAL A 440 32.32 17.39 -44.88
N TRP A 441 32.37 18.57 -44.33
CA TRP A 441 31.25 19.50 -44.17
C TRP A 441 31.39 20.62 -45.16
N THR A 442 30.32 20.91 -45.92
CA THR A 442 30.28 21.90 -46.94
C THR A 442 29.37 23.04 -46.53
N TYR A 443 29.87 24.22 -46.55
CA TYR A 443 29.16 25.49 -46.30
C TYR A 443 29.01 26.20 -47.66
N TYR A 444 27.79 26.64 -47.93
CA TYR A 444 27.43 27.29 -49.20
C TYR A 444 27.25 28.78 -49.02
N LYS A 445 27.61 29.55 -50.04
CA LYS A 445 27.34 30.99 -50.10
C LYS A 445 25.85 31.29 -50.07
N GLU A 446 25.49 32.56 -49.92
CA GLU A 446 24.09 32.96 -49.82
C GLU A 446 23.27 32.61 -51.08
N ASP A 447 23.89 32.60 -52.23
CA ASP A 447 23.27 32.14 -53.49
C ASP A 447 22.88 30.65 -53.51
N GLY A 448 23.36 29.87 -52.56
CA GLY A 448 23.07 28.45 -52.41
C GLY A 448 23.68 27.50 -53.46
N THR A 449 24.39 28.05 -54.44
CA THR A 449 24.96 27.27 -55.57
C THR A 449 26.47 27.11 -55.44
N ALA A 450 27.17 28.14 -54.98
CA ALA A 450 28.63 28.12 -54.82
C ALA A 450 29.04 27.67 -53.41
N VAL A 451 30.08 26.85 -53.34
CA VAL A 451 30.71 26.43 -52.08
C VAL A 451 31.50 27.64 -51.53
N ASP A 452 31.22 28.04 -50.28
CA ASP A 452 32.00 29.02 -49.59
C ASP A 452 33.28 28.40 -49.00
N ARG A 453 33.10 27.31 -48.23
CA ARG A 453 34.23 26.56 -47.63
C ARG A 453 33.84 25.11 -47.33
N THR A 454 34.87 24.32 -47.18
CA THR A 454 34.74 22.93 -46.67
C THR A 454 35.58 22.81 -45.42
N VAL A 455 35.09 22.00 -44.45
CA VAL A 455 35.83 21.64 -43.22
C VAL A 455 35.76 20.14 -43.07
N THR A 456 36.91 19.50 -42.93
CA THR A 456 36.95 18.06 -42.64
C THR A 456 36.93 17.84 -41.14
N TYR A 457 36.02 17.00 -40.68
CA TYR A 457 35.91 16.64 -39.26
C TYR A 457 36.29 15.18 -39.00
N ARG A 458 37.02 14.92 -37.93
CA ARG A 458 37.28 13.59 -37.40
C ARG A 458 36.89 13.54 -35.92
N ASN A 459 35.90 12.69 -35.57
CA ASN A 459 35.36 12.58 -34.21
C ASN A 459 34.89 13.93 -33.61
N GLY A 460 34.30 14.79 -34.41
CA GLY A 460 33.77 16.09 -34.00
C GLY A 460 34.81 17.21 -33.91
N GLN A 461 36.08 16.94 -34.21
CA GLN A 461 37.14 17.96 -34.25
C GLN A 461 37.49 18.28 -35.70
N PRO A 462 37.65 19.57 -36.04
CA PRO A 462 38.13 19.92 -37.39
C PRO A 462 39.55 19.43 -37.56
N VAL A 463 39.80 18.82 -38.70
CA VAL A 463 41.17 18.44 -39.10
C VAL A 463 41.83 19.67 -39.72
N THR A 464 42.70 20.30 -38.98
CA THR A 464 43.59 21.31 -39.55
C THR A 464 44.68 20.58 -40.35
N ASP A 465 44.62 20.66 -41.69
CA ASP A 465 45.79 20.28 -42.51
C ASP A 465 46.95 21.15 -42.03
N PRO A 466 48.10 20.55 -41.74
CA PRO A 466 49.29 21.37 -41.51
C PRO A 466 49.54 22.16 -42.78
N ILE A 467 49.48 23.49 -42.68
CA ILE A 467 49.76 24.43 -43.75
C ILE A 467 51.06 23.98 -44.38
N ARG A 468 51.01 23.42 -45.64
CA ARG A 468 52.23 23.25 -46.43
C ARG A 468 52.80 24.65 -46.64
N GLN A 469 53.81 25.02 -45.86
CA GLN A 469 54.62 26.19 -46.20
C GLN A 469 55.10 25.99 -47.66
N PRO A 470 54.91 26.99 -48.55
CA PRO A 470 55.42 26.94 -49.89
C PRO A 470 56.91 26.70 -49.78
N LYS A 471 57.40 25.62 -50.38
CA LYS A 471 58.84 25.37 -50.48
C LYS A 471 59.51 26.64 -51.01
N ALA A 472 60.38 27.24 -50.22
CA ALA A 472 61.16 28.39 -50.62
C ALA A 472 61.85 28.08 -51.95
N LYS A 473 61.67 28.91 -52.98
CA LYS A 473 62.39 28.77 -54.25
C LYS A 473 63.91 28.78 -53.97
N PRO A 474 64.70 27.85 -54.55
CA PRO A 474 66.13 27.86 -54.39
C PRO A 474 66.70 29.20 -54.85
N ARG A 475 67.52 29.84 -54.02
CA ARG A 475 68.24 31.02 -54.41
C ARG A 475 69.18 30.71 -55.58
N PRO A 476 69.22 31.57 -56.63
CA PRO A 476 70.18 31.38 -57.73
C PRO A 476 71.63 31.51 -57.23
N PRO A 477 72.58 30.78 -57.83
CA PRO A 477 73.96 30.80 -57.38
C PRO A 477 74.63 32.17 -57.54
N LEU A 478 75.28 32.65 -56.47
CA LEU A 478 76.10 33.84 -56.51
C LEU A 478 77.25 33.67 -57.51
N LYS A 479 77.28 34.53 -58.52
CA LYS A 479 78.47 34.66 -59.42
C LYS A 479 79.63 35.26 -58.68
N ARG A 480 80.72 34.47 -58.52
CA ARG A 480 81.95 35.01 -58.07
C ARG A 480 82.57 35.84 -59.21
N LYS A 481 83.02 37.09 -58.86
CA LYS A 481 84.01 37.81 -59.56
C LYS A 481 85.37 37.55 -58.94
#